data_12681caa419dea4f142ea70442dbdc62
#
_entry.id   12681caa419dea4f142ea70442dbdc62
#
_cell.length_a   1.000
_cell.length_b   1.000
_cell.length_c   1.000
_cell.angle_alpha   90.00
_cell.angle_beta   90.00
_cell.angle_gamma   90.00
#
_symmetry.space_group_name_H-M   'P 1'
#
loop_
_entity.id
_entity.type
_entity.pdbx_description
1 polymer ?
#
loop_
_entity_poly.entity_id
_entity_poly.type
_entity_poly.pdbx_seq_one_letter_code
_entity_poly.pdbx_strand_id
1 'polypeptide(L)'
;DHIDHQYATVRHTDKAEALARFMDMDPELFGVVFCRTKRDTQDLAETLMKKGYRADALHGDLSQPQRDRVMRRFKMRELQVLIATDVAARGIDVNDLTHVFHHSLPNDQAYYTHRSGRTARAGKTGISMAFINTREKAVVNRLSKGLGIEFTEARIPDAKSISAARLERWAAEVLKREENQGLPADLWFSTLERFESMSKEEVLNRIVSLELSKLNITHGKDLNLKGGDDRSGGQRSYGGRGGSHGGSRGRDTQRTRTDRSGQGSRSGGRPSSSGRPSSGGRPSSGGRPESGKRKF
;
A
#
# COMPACT_ATOMS: atom_id res chain seq x y z
N ASP A 1 -14.14 -23.83 3.69
CA ASP A 1 -13.28 -22.78 3.12
C ASP A 1 -11.94 -22.79 3.81
N HIS A 2 -10.87 -22.86 3.03
CA HIS A 2 -9.50 -22.86 3.56
C HIS A 2 -8.94 -21.43 3.76
N ILE A 3 -9.81 -20.41 3.66
CA ILE A 3 -9.44 -19.00 3.83
C ILE A 3 -9.83 -18.57 5.24
N ASP A 4 -8.85 -18.06 5.99
CA ASP A 4 -9.09 -17.36 7.25
C ASP A 4 -9.37 -15.88 6.95
N HIS A 5 -10.60 -15.44 7.21
CA HIS A 5 -11.05 -14.08 6.95
C HIS A 5 -10.86 -13.23 8.19
N GLN A 6 -9.96 -12.26 8.09
CA GLN A 6 -9.59 -11.40 9.21
C GLN A 6 -9.79 -9.91 8.89
N TYR A 7 -9.95 -9.09 9.93
CA TYR A 7 -9.86 -7.65 9.80
C TYR A 7 -9.07 -7.04 10.96
N ALA A 8 -8.37 -5.94 10.69
CA ALA A 8 -7.71 -5.16 11.71
C ALA A 8 -8.26 -3.72 11.66
N THR A 9 -8.64 -3.19 12.83
CA THR A 9 -9.17 -1.83 12.94
C THR A 9 -8.02 -0.84 13.11
N VAL A 10 -7.83 0.06 12.12
CA VAL A 10 -6.69 0.96 12.02
C VAL A 10 -7.07 2.30 11.38
N ARG A 11 -6.37 3.38 11.74
CA ARG A 11 -6.55 4.67 11.05
C ARG A 11 -6.05 4.59 9.62
N HIS A 12 -6.68 5.34 8.73
CA HIS A 12 -6.30 5.37 7.32
C HIS A 12 -4.81 5.68 7.10
N THR A 13 -4.28 6.64 7.88
CA THR A 13 -2.87 7.06 7.83
C THR A 13 -1.89 5.98 8.29
N ASP A 14 -2.36 5.02 9.06
CA ASP A 14 -1.54 3.99 9.70
C ASP A 14 -1.62 2.64 8.97
N LYS A 15 -2.44 2.51 7.90
CA LYS A 15 -2.61 1.25 7.14
C LYS A 15 -1.30 0.73 6.53
N ALA A 16 -0.46 1.62 6.00
CA ALA A 16 0.85 1.24 5.44
C ALA A 16 1.79 0.68 6.51
N GLU A 17 1.78 1.28 7.71
CA GLU A 17 2.55 0.80 8.84
C GLU A 17 2.01 -0.52 9.39
N ALA A 18 0.68 -0.68 9.46
CA ALA A 18 0.06 -1.93 9.86
C ALA A 18 0.46 -3.09 8.92
N LEU A 19 0.40 -2.85 7.60
CA LEU A 19 0.86 -3.83 6.61
C LEU A 19 2.33 -4.19 6.81
N ALA A 20 3.21 -3.19 6.99
CA ALA A 20 4.63 -3.40 7.25
C ALA A 20 4.86 -4.30 8.47
N ARG A 21 4.11 -4.11 9.55
CA ARG A 21 4.20 -4.92 10.76
C ARG A 21 3.75 -6.38 10.57
N PHE A 22 2.75 -6.63 9.74
CA PHE A 22 2.39 -8.00 9.36
C PHE A 22 3.50 -8.64 8.53
N MET A 23 4.13 -7.89 7.61
CA MET A 23 5.26 -8.37 6.81
C MET A 23 6.50 -8.68 7.68
N ASP A 24 6.77 -7.86 8.70
CA ASP A 24 7.87 -8.10 9.65
C ASP A 24 7.58 -9.30 10.55
N MET A 25 6.31 -9.51 10.91
CA MET A 25 5.90 -10.66 11.73
C MET A 25 6.03 -11.98 10.99
N ASP A 26 5.76 -11.99 9.68
CA ASP A 26 5.88 -13.16 8.81
C ASP A 26 6.75 -12.87 7.57
N PRO A 27 8.06 -13.16 7.61
CA PRO A 27 8.96 -13.00 6.46
C PRO A 27 8.61 -13.87 5.25
N GLU A 28 7.91 -14.98 5.45
CA GLU A 28 7.45 -15.89 4.40
C GLU A 28 6.15 -15.42 3.74
N LEU A 29 5.57 -14.34 4.25
CA LEU A 29 4.40 -13.70 3.68
C LEU A 29 4.63 -13.42 2.18
N PHE A 30 3.75 -13.95 1.36
CA PHE A 30 3.72 -13.72 -0.08
C PHE A 30 2.29 -13.39 -0.50
N GLY A 31 2.04 -12.15 -0.92
CA GLY A 31 0.66 -11.71 -1.03
C GLY A 31 0.39 -10.61 -2.03
N VAL A 32 -0.92 -10.34 -2.22
CA VAL A 32 -1.43 -9.22 -3.00
C VAL A 32 -2.17 -8.26 -2.09
N VAL A 33 -1.94 -6.96 -2.27
CA VAL A 33 -2.61 -5.87 -1.56
C VAL A 33 -3.53 -5.14 -2.52
N PHE A 34 -4.83 -5.17 -2.26
CA PHE A 34 -5.84 -4.51 -3.08
C PHE A 34 -6.10 -3.09 -2.61
N CYS A 35 -5.83 -2.12 -3.48
CA CYS A 35 -6.14 -0.71 -3.30
C CYS A 35 -7.30 -0.29 -4.21
N ARG A 36 -8.02 0.79 -3.81
CA ARG A 36 -9.16 1.29 -4.58
C ARG A 36 -8.74 2.06 -5.83
N THR A 37 -7.71 2.91 -5.70
CA THR A 37 -7.26 3.79 -6.77
C THR A 37 -5.83 3.50 -7.21
N LYS A 38 -5.49 3.89 -8.44
CA LYS A 38 -4.12 3.82 -8.96
C LYS A 38 -3.13 4.60 -8.09
N ARG A 39 -3.57 5.77 -7.60
CA ARG A 39 -2.76 6.63 -6.74
C ARG A 39 -2.47 5.94 -5.40
N ASP A 40 -3.49 5.41 -4.72
CA ASP A 40 -3.26 4.66 -3.47
C ASP A 40 -2.32 3.48 -3.68
N THR A 41 -2.42 2.82 -4.86
CA THR A 41 -1.54 1.69 -5.24
C THR A 41 -0.09 2.14 -5.33
N GLN A 42 0.16 3.24 -6.04
CA GLN A 42 1.50 3.78 -6.23
C GLN A 42 2.07 4.32 -4.90
N ASP A 43 1.31 5.14 -4.18
CA ASP A 43 1.74 5.76 -2.92
C ASP A 43 2.09 4.70 -1.85
N LEU A 44 1.30 3.63 -1.76
CA LEU A 44 1.56 2.53 -0.83
C LEU A 44 2.82 1.75 -1.23
N ALA A 45 2.98 1.42 -2.52
CA ALA A 45 4.15 0.71 -3.01
C ALA A 45 5.44 1.52 -2.75
N GLU A 46 5.44 2.81 -3.07
CA GLU A 46 6.58 3.69 -2.81
C GLU A 46 6.91 3.80 -1.32
N THR A 47 5.87 3.87 -0.47
CA THR A 47 6.05 3.90 0.99
C THR A 47 6.73 2.64 1.50
N LEU A 48 6.31 1.47 1.02
CA LEU A 48 6.92 0.21 1.40
C LEU A 48 8.33 0.05 0.84
N MET A 49 8.56 0.42 -0.42
CA MET A 49 9.90 0.38 -1.03
C MET A 49 10.90 1.30 -0.32
N LYS A 50 10.48 2.52 0.07
CA LYS A 50 11.32 3.44 0.86
C LYS A 50 11.69 2.88 2.22
N LYS A 51 10.86 2.00 2.77
CA LYS A 51 11.13 1.26 4.02
C LYS A 51 11.95 -0.01 3.80
N GLY A 52 12.36 -0.33 2.57
CA GLY A 52 13.18 -1.49 2.24
C GLY A 52 12.40 -2.78 2.00
N TYR A 53 11.06 -2.73 1.94
CA TYR A 53 10.27 -3.92 1.62
C TYR A 53 10.31 -4.24 0.13
N ARG A 54 10.28 -5.52 -0.20
CA ARG A 54 10.21 -6.03 -1.58
C ARG A 54 8.77 -5.94 -2.09
N ALA A 55 8.39 -4.75 -2.52
CA ALA A 55 7.05 -4.40 -2.97
C ALA A 55 7.10 -3.72 -4.34
N ASP A 56 6.03 -3.81 -5.13
CA ASP A 56 5.88 -3.05 -6.37
C ASP A 56 4.39 -2.81 -6.68
N ALA A 57 4.10 -1.81 -7.52
CA ALA A 57 2.75 -1.42 -7.89
C ALA A 57 2.31 -2.05 -9.22
N LEU A 58 1.02 -2.41 -9.31
CA LEU A 58 0.39 -2.88 -10.54
C LEU A 58 -0.93 -2.14 -10.77
N HIS A 59 -0.95 -1.19 -11.71
CA HIS A 59 -2.15 -0.41 -12.05
C HIS A 59 -2.21 -0.06 -13.53
N GLY A 60 -3.33 0.52 -13.97
CA GLY A 60 -3.63 0.74 -15.39
C GLY A 60 -2.75 1.78 -16.10
N ASP A 61 -1.97 2.58 -15.37
CA ASP A 61 -1.08 3.58 -15.99
C ASP A 61 0.30 3.02 -16.36
N LEU A 62 0.58 1.78 -15.94
CA LEU A 62 1.78 1.08 -16.37
C LEU A 62 1.66 0.66 -17.82
N SER A 63 2.72 0.88 -18.61
CA SER A 63 2.85 0.31 -19.94
C SER A 63 2.92 -1.22 -19.89
N GLN A 64 2.59 -1.89 -21.00
CA GLN A 64 2.63 -3.36 -21.01
C GLN A 64 4.01 -3.93 -20.64
N PRO A 65 5.16 -3.41 -21.12
CA PRO A 65 6.46 -3.89 -20.67
C PRO A 65 6.73 -3.72 -19.17
N GLN A 66 6.23 -2.62 -18.57
CA GLN A 66 6.34 -2.42 -17.13
C GLN A 66 5.51 -3.43 -16.35
N ARG A 67 4.26 -3.69 -16.78
CA ARG A 67 3.40 -4.72 -16.19
C ARG A 67 4.05 -6.09 -16.24
N ASP A 68 4.58 -6.48 -17.40
CA ASP A 68 5.23 -7.78 -17.61
C ASP A 68 6.47 -7.93 -16.73
N ARG A 69 7.25 -6.85 -16.57
CA ARG A 69 8.41 -6.83 -15.67
C ARG A 69 8.00 -7.02 -14.20
N VAL A 70 7.00 -6.28 -13.72
CA VAL A 70 6.50 -6.38 -12.34
C VAL A 70 5.94 -7.78 -12.09
N MET A 71 5.13 -8.29 -13.00
CA MET A 71 4.55 -9.64 -12.89
C MET A 71 5.60 -10.75 -12.91
N ARG A 72 6.64 -10.61 -13.73
CA ARG A 72 7.76 -11.55 -13.74
C ARG A 72 8.47 -11.56 -12.38
N ARG A 73 8.84 -10.38 -11.84
CA ARG A 73 9.48 -10.26 -10.53
C ARG A 73 8.62 -10.87 -9.43
N PHE A 74 7.32 -10.66 -9.48
CA PHE A 74 6.39 -11.23 -8.50
C PHE A 74 6.32 -12.76 -8.62
N LYS A 75 6.19 -13.32 -9.84
CA LYS A 75 6.21 -14.77 -10.06
C LYS A 75 7.51 -15.44 -9.61
N MET A 76 8.65 -14.75 -9.75
CA MET A 76 9.96 -15.23 -9.30
C MET A 76 10.21 -15.03 -7.80
N ARG A 77 9.20 -14.56 -7.04
CA ARG A 77 9.29 -14.25 -5.59
C ARG A 77 10.39 -13.23 -5.23
N GLU A 78 10.80 -12.40 -6.18
CA GLU A 78 11.65 -11.24 -5.93
C GLU A 78 10.89 -10.15 -5.17
N LEU A 79 9.57 -10.12 -5.32
CA LEU A 79 8.66 -9.26 -4.54
C LEU A 79 7.96 -10.12 -3.48
N GLN A 80 7.82 -9.57 -2.28
CA GLN A 80 7.05 -10.16 -1.19
C GLN A 80 5.57 -9.82 -1.32
N VAL A 81 5.26 -8.58 -1.69
CA VAL A 81 3.89 -8.14 -1.92
C VAL A 81 3.76 -7.39 -3.25
N LEU A 82 2.64 -7.64 -3.92
CA LEU A 82 2.21 -6.90 -5.10
C LEU A 82 1.03 -6.00 -4.71
N ILE A 83 1.16 -4.69 -4.89
CA ILE A 83 0.07 -3.75 -4.62
C ILE A 83 -0.68 -3.49 -5.92
N ALA A 84 -1.99 -3.75 -5.95
CA ALA A 84 -2.73 -3.71 -7.20
C ALA A 84 -4.13 -3.11 -7.07
N THR A 85 -4.64 -2.54 -8.17
CA THR A 85 -6.07 -2.28 -8.32
C THR A 85 -6.81 -3.52 -8.81
N ASP A 86 -8.11 -3.63 -8.56
CA ASP A 86 -8.92 -4.76 -9.02
C ASP A 86 -8.78 -5.05 -10.51
N VAL A 87 -8.81 -3.99 -11.33
CA VAL A 87 -8.72 -4.11 -12.80
C VAL A 87 -7.36 -4.66 -13.23
N ALA A 88 -6.30 -4.17 -12.62
CA ALA A 88 -4.95 -4.59 -12.94
C ALA A 88 -4.64 -6.01 -12.43
N ALA A 89 -5.27 -6.40 -11.33
CA ALA A 89 -5.14 -7.72 -10.73
C ALA A 89 -5.94 -8.82 -11.46
N ARG A 90 -6.81 -8.45 -12.41
CA ARG A 90 -7.48 -9.45 -13.24
C ARG A 90 -6.46 -10.19 -14.09
N GLY A 91 -6.51 -11.52 -14.06
CA GLY A 91 -5.56 -12.36 -14.79
C GLY A 91 -4.19 -12.51 -14.13
N ILE A 92 -4.03 -12.08 -12.86
CA ILE A 92 -2.87 -12.49 -12.10
C ILE A 92 -2.97 -14.00 -11.90
N ASP A 93 -2.18 -14.71 -12.68
CA ASP A 93 -1.96 -16.15 -12.54
C ASP A 93 -0.72 -16.36 -11.68
N VAL A 94 -0.90 -16.17 -10.37
CA VAL A 94 0.09 -16.50 -9.36
C VAL A 94 -0.60 -17.38 -8.33
N ASN A 95 -0.06 -18.56 -8.20
CA ASN A 95 -0.50 -19.55 -7.22
C ASN A 95 0.32 -19.39 -5.94
N ASP A 96 -0.18 -19.97 -4.85
CA ASP A 96 0.53 -20.03 -3.56
C ASP A 96 0.66 -18.68 -2.83
N LEU A 97 -0.28 -17.76 -3.04
CA LEU A 97 -0.36 -16.59 -2.18
C LEU A 97 -0.75 -17.03 -0.76
N THR A 98 0.05 -16.64 0.21
CA THR A 98 -0.25 -16.87 1.63
C THR A 98 -1.28 -15.87 2.13
N HIS A 99 -1.22 -14.64 1.61
CA HIS A 99 -2.05 -13.54 2.08
C HIS A 99 -2.69 -12.75 0.94
N VAL A 100 -3.92 -12.30 1.20
CA VAL A 100 -4.60 -11.25 0.45
C VAL A 100 -4.94 -10.12 1.40
N PHE A 101 -4.49 -8.91 1.10
CA PHE A 101 -4.79 -7.73 1.91
C PHE A 101 -5.78 -6.83 1.19
N HIS A 102 -6.80 -6.38 1.91
CA HIS A 102 -7.71 -5.35 1.46
C HIS A 102 -7.32 -4.03 2.13
N HIS A 103 -6.47 -3.24 1.48
CA HIS A 103 -6.17 -1.87 1.93
C HIS A 103 -7.43 -1.00 1.92
N SER A 104 -8.35 -1.32 1.01
CA SER A 104 -9.71 -0.79 0.95
C SER A 104 -10.68 -1.93 0.70
N LEU A 105 -11.69 -2.09 1.54
CA LEU A 105 -12.75 -3.07 1.32
C LEU A 105 -13.53 -2.74 0.04
N PRO A 106 -13.88 -3.74 -0.77
CA PRO A 106 -14.82 -3.57 -1.86
C PRO A 106 -16.24 -3.41 -1.30
N ASN A 107 -17.09 -2.69 -2.02
CA ASN A 107 -18.51 -2.57 -1.67
C ASN A 107 -19.33 -3.78 -2.08
N ASP A 108 -18.86 -4.54 -3.04
CA ASP A 108 -19.52 -5.69 -3.66
C ASP A 108 -18.94 -7.00 -3.13
N GLN A 109 -19.81 -7.97 -2.81
CA GLN A 109 -19.46 -9.29 -2.31
C GLN A 109 -18.67 -10.10 -3.35
N ALA A 110 -19.05 -10.01 -4.62
CA ALA A 110 -18.34 -10.72 -5.68
C ALA A 110 -16.88 -10.27 -5.81
N TYR A 111 -16.61 -8.96 -5.69
CA TYR A 111 -15.24 -8.46 -5.68
C TYR A 111 -14.45 -8.95 -4.46
N TYR A 112 -15.11 -9.00 -3.27
CA TYR A 112 -14.47 -9.53 -2.08
C TYR A 112 -14.05 -10.99 -2.30
N THR A 113 -14.97 -11.82 -2.78
CA THR A 113 -14.72 -13.25 -3.05
C THR A 113 -13.63 -13.44 -4.10
N HIS A 114 -13.65 -12.67 -5.19
CA HIS A 114 -12.64 -12.73 -6.24
C HIS A 114 -11.24 -12.34 -5.77
N ARG A 115 -11.13 -11.36 -4.84
CA ARG A 115 -9.85 -10.98 -4.24
C ARG A 115 -9.36 -12.07 -3.29
N SER A 116 -10.20 -12.48 -2.34
CA SER A 116 -9.85 -13.50 -1.33
C SER A 116 -9.50 -14.84 -1.98
N GLY A 117 -10.18 -15.21 -3.06
CA GLY A 117 -9.89 -16.42 -3.84
C GLY A 117 -8.54 -16.39 -4.60
N ARG A 118 -7.66 -15.41 -4.37
CA ARG A 118 -6.27 -15.43 -4.83
C ARG A 118 -5.36 -16.19 -3.89
N THR A 119 -5.79 -16.45 -2.66
CA THR A 119 -5.10 -17.33 -1.70
C THR A 119 -5.88 -18.64 -1.51
N ALA A 120 -5.35 -19.54 -0.70
CA ALA A 120 -5.94 -20.84 -0.32
C ALA A 120 -6.26 -21.75 -1.52
N ARG A 121 -5.40 -21.75 -2.55
CA ARG A 121 -5.56 -22.62 -3.72
C ARG A 121 -4.86 -23.96 -3.51
N ALA A 122 -5.30 -24.97 -4.26
CA ALA A 122 -4.71 -26.31 -4.28
C ALA A 122 -4.65 -26.99 -2.90
N GLY A 123 -5.68 -26.80 -2.06
CA GLY A 123 -5.77 -27.40 -0.73
C GLY A 123 -4.93 -26.75 0.36
N LYS A 124 -4.26 -25.63 0.06
CA LYS A 124 -3.52 -24.85 1.05
C LYS A 124 -4.46 -23.92 1.83
N THR A 125 -4.04 -23.51 3.01
CA THR A 125 -4.71 -22.47 3.79
C THR A 125 -4.18 -21.09 3.38
N GLY A 126 -4.97 -20.03 3.60
CA GLY A 126 -4.56 -18.68 3.32
C GLY A 126 -5.32 -17.64 4.14
N ILE A 127 -4.77 -16.45 4.25
CA ILE A 127 -5.33 -15.36 5.04
C ILE A 127 -5.85 -14.27 4.12
N SER A 128 -7.11 -13.84 4.37
CA SER A 128 -7.71 -12.67 3.73
C SER A 128 -7.91 -11.59 4.79
N MET A 129 -7.00 -10.59 4.83
CA MET A 129 -6.92 -9.55 5.85
C MET A 129 -7.46 -8.21 5.34
N ALA A 130 -8.39 -7.59 6.05
CA ALA A 130 -8.92 -6.27 5.74
C ALA A 130 -8.44 -5.21 6.74
N PHE A 131 -7.87 -4.12 6.26
CA PHE A 131 -7.58 -2.93 7.06
C PHE A 131 -8.77 -1.98 7.04
N ILE A 132 -9.49 -1.86 8.13
CA ILE A 132 -10.71 -1.08 8.23
C ILE A 132 -10.58 0.04 9.27
N ASN A 133 -11.38 1.09 9.10
CA ASN A 133 -11.67 2.03 10.17
C ASN A 133 -12.94 1.59 10.94
N THR A 134 -13.24 2.25 12.05
CA THR A 134 -14.40 1.90 12.90
C THR A 134 -15.73 1.96 12.15
N ARG A 135 -15.88 2.86 11.16
CA ARG A 135 -17.12 3.01 10.37
C ARG A 135 -17.29 1.85 9.37
N GLU A 136 -16.20 1.26 8.93
CA GLU A 136 -16.21 0.15 7.97
C GLU A 136 -16.59 -1.21 8.63
N LYS A 137 -16.71 -1.30 9.96
CA LYS A 137 -17.22 -2.50 10.65
C LYS A 137 -18.61 -2.93 10.15
N ALA A 138 -19.45 -1.97 9.79
CA ALA A 138 -20.76 -2.27 9.18
C ALA A 138 -20.63 -2.97 7.82
N VAL A 139 -19.58 -2.66 7.04
CA VAL A 139 -19.29 -3.32 5.76
C VAL A 139 -18.85 -4.76 5.99
N VAL A 140 -17.96 -4.99 6.97
CA VAL A 140 -17.52 -6.34 7.38
C VAL A 140 -18.71 -7.19 7.78
N ASN A 141 -19.60 -6.68 8.64
CA ASN A 141 -20.80 -7.38 9.07
C ASN A 141 -21.75 -7.73 7.90
N ARG A 142 -21.86 -6.82 6.90
CA ARG A 142 -22.67 -7.07 5.71
C ARG A 142 -22.05 -8.14 4.81
N LEU A 143 -20.72 -8.12 4.64
CA LEU A 143 -19.99 -9.14 3.89
C LEU A 143 -20.09 -10.51 4.57
N SER A 144 -19.92 -10.55 5.91
CA SER A 144 -20.06 -11.78 6.71
C SER A 144 -21.43 -12.43 6.51
N LYS A 145 -22.51 -11.64 6.69
CA LYS A 145 -23.87 -12.15 6.54
C LYS A 145 -24.21 -12.56 5.10
N GLY A 146 -23.76 -11.76 4.12
CA GLY A 146 -24.10 -11.99 2.73
C GLY A 146 -23.35 -13.15 2.07
N LEU A 147 -22.15 -13.47 2.57
CA LEU A 147 -21.31 -14.55 2.06
C LEU A 147 -21.34 -15.81 2.97
N GLY A 148 -21.95 -15.72 4.15
CA GLY A 148 -21.95 -16.83 5.13
C GLY A 148 -20.55 -17.13 5.66
N ILE A 149 -19.66 -16.13 5.75
CA ILE A 149 -18.29 -16.27 6.24
C ILE A 149 -18.13 -15.59 7.60
N GLU A 150 -17.22 -16.11 8.41
CA GLU A 150 -16.87 -15.50 9.68
C GLU A 150 -15.59 -14.66 9.53
N PHE A 151 -15.62 -13.45 10.11
CA PHE A 151 -14.47 -12.58 10.20
C PHE A 151 -13.96 -12.53 11.63
N THR A 152 -12.67 -12.78 11.82
CA THR A 152 -12.00 -12.62 13.11
C THR A 152 -11.28 -11.26 13.18
N GLU A 153 -11.33 -10.61 14.35
CA GLU A 153 -10.59 -9.36 14.55
C GLU A 153 -9.13 -9.68 14.89
N ALA A 154 -8.23 -9.34 13.99
CA ALA A 154 -6.80 -9.52 14.17
C ALA A 154 -6.19 -8.29 14.84
N ARG A 155 -5.31 -8.53 15.81
CA ARG A 155 -4.53 -7.47 16.44
C ARG A 155 -3.31 -7.16 15.59
N ILE A 156 -3.06 -5.88 15.33
CA ILE A 156 -1.85 -5.44 14.65
C ILE A 156 -0.65 -5.67 15.58
N PRO A 157 0.39 -6.39 15.13
CA PRO A 157 1.56 -6.67 15.95
C PRO A 157 2.21 -5.38 16.47
N ASP A 158 2.58 -5.39 17.75
CA ASP A 158 3.36 -4.31 18.32
C ASP A 158 4.87 -4.53 18.12
N ALA A 159 5.66 -3.48 18.36
CA ALA A 159 7.11 -3.53 18.17
C ALA A 159 7.78 -4.63 19.02
N LYS A 160 7.26 -4.87 20.24
CA LYS A 160 7.79 -5.90 21.15
C LYS A 160 7.56 -7.31 20.60
N SER A 161 6.34 -7.59 20.13
CA SER A 161 5.99 -8.89 19.55
C SER A 161 6.81 -9.20 18.29
N ILE A 162 7.01 -8.18 17.41
CA ILE A 162 7.83 -8.34 16.21
C ILE A 162 9.29 -8.60 16.57
N SER A 163 9.84 -7.82 17.52
CA SER A 163 11.22 -8.01 17.98
C SER A 163 11.42 -9.39 18.60
N ALA A 164 10.47 -9.85 19.43
CA ALA A 164 10.54 -11.18 20.03
C ALA A 164 10.51 -12.28 18.96
N ALA A 165 9.57 -12.24 18.04
CA ALA A 165 9.46 -13.22 16.94
C ALA A 165 10.71 -13.22 16.04
N ARG A 166 11.31 -12.05 15.81
CA ARG A 166 12.55 -11.93 15.03
C ARG A 166 13.73 -12.55 15.74
N LEU A 167 13.89 -12.27 17.04
CA LEU A 167 14.97 -12.85 17.84
C LEU A 167 14.83 -14.36 17.97
N GLU A 168 13.64 -14.87 18.14
CA GLU A 168 13.39 -16.31 18.22
C GLU A 168 13.78 -17.00 16.91
N ARG A 169 13.35 -16.47 15.76
CA ARG A 169 13.76 -17.01 14.44
C ARG A 169 15.27 -16.93 14.22
N TRP A 170 15.86 -15.77 14.55
CA TRP A 170 17.31 -15.60 14.44
C TRP A 170 18.06 -16.58 15.30
N ALA A 171 17.67 -16.75 16.56
CA ALA A 171 18.30 -17.72 17.45
C ALA A 171 18.17 -19.16 16.94
N ALA A 172 16.98 -19.53 16.44
CA ALA A 172 16.76 -20.85 15.83
C ALA A 172 17.60 -21.07 14.57
N GLU A 173 17.81 -20.02 13.76
CA GLU A 173 18.68 -20.08 12.58
C GLU A 173 20.15 -20.21 12.96
N VAL A 174 20.61 -19.45 13.95
CA VAL A 174 21.98 -19.54 14.47
C VAL A 174 22.27 -20.95 15.02
N LEU A 175 21.32 -21.52 15.79
CA LEU A 175 21.48 -22.87 16.36
C LEU A 175 21.51 -23.99 15.30
N LYS A 176 20.94 -23.75 14.13
CA LYS A 176 20.96 -24.72 13.00
C LYS A 176 22.20 -24.59 12.12
N ARG A 177 22.94 -23.48 12.23
CA ARG A 177 24.12 -23.27 11.41
C ARG A 177 25.27 -24.07 11.96
N GLU A 178 25.93 -24.79 11.07
CA GLU A 178 27.23 -25.41 11.35
C GLU A 178 28.35 -24.34 11.36
N GLU A 179 29.41 -24.62 12.06
CA GLU A 179 30.57 -23.75 12.07
C GLU A 179 31.14 -23.56 10.67
N ASN A 180 31.56 -22.33 10.36
CA ASN A 180 32.09 -22.01 9.04
C ASN A 180 33.50 -22.57 8.88
N GLN A 181 33.62 -23.79 8.36
CA GLN A 181 34.88 -24.45 8.10
C GLN A 181 35.70 -23.84 6.95
N GLY A 182 35.14 -22.94 6.17
CA GLY A 182 35.80 -22.29 5.03
C GLY A 182 36.49 -20.97 5.34
N LEU A 183 36.42 -20.51 6.59
CA LEU A 183 37.09 -19.27 6.98
C LEU A 183 38.59 -19.55 7.24
N PRO A 184 39.53 -18.83 6.56
CA PRO A 184 40.96 -18.97 6.84
C PRO A 184 41.28 -18.73 8.32
N ALA A 185 42.12 -19.56 8.90
CA ALA A 185 42.41 -19.56 10.35
C ALA A 185 42.95 -18.21 10.82
N ASP A 186 43.81 -17.57 10.03
CA ASP A 186 44.37 -16.25 10.30
C ASP A 186 43.31 -15.15 10.40
N LEU A 187 42.31 -15.17 9.51
CA LEU A 187 41.17 -14.24 9.58
C LEU A 187 40.29 -14.54 10.78
N TRP A 188 40.11 -15.80 11.14
CA TRP A 188 39.37 -16.18 12.33
C TRP A 188 40.04 -15.68 13.60
N PHE A 189 41.34 -15.96 13.78
CA PHE A 189 42.06 -15.51 14.95
C PHE A 189 42.16 -13.99 15.06
N SER A 190 42.44 -13.29 13.98
CA SER A 190 42.46 -11.82 13.97
C SER A 190 41.11 -11.20 14.28
N THR A 191 40.02 -11.90 13.95
CA THR A 191 38.67 -11.46 14.32
C THR A 191 38.38 -11.69 15.79
N LEU A 192 38.75 -12.86 16.34
CA LEU A 192 38.59 -13.17 17.76
C LEU A 192 39.34 -12.20 18.66
N GLU A 193 40.59 -11.87 18.29
CA GLU A 193 41.42 -10.92 19.01
C GLU A 193 40.77 -9.56 19.24
N ARG A 194 39.94 -9.11 18.27
CA ARG A 194 39.18 -7.85 18.39
C ARG A 194 38.06 -7.88 19.44
N PHE A 195 37.64 -9.07 19.82
CA PHE A 195 36.59 -9.29 20.82
C PHE A 195 37.12 -9.84 22.14
N GLU A 196 38.43 -10.06 22.27
CA GLU A 196 39.05 -10.70 23.44
C GLU A 196 38.76 -9.95 24.76
N SER A 197 38.69 -8.61 24.70
CA SER A 197 38.35 -7.77 25.86
C SER A 197 36.89 -7.76 26.24
N MET A 198 36.01 -8.40 25.46
CA MET A 198 34.57 -8.40 25.64
C MET A 198 34.10 -9.71 26.26
N SER A 199 33.13 -9.63 27.17
CA SER A 199 32.43 -10.80 27.67
C SER A 199 31.54 -11.40 26.58
N LYS A 200 31.20 -12.67 26.70
CA LYS A 200 30.25 -13.36 25.80
C LYS A 200 28.91 -12.62 25.74
N GLU A 201 28.42 -12.10 26.86
CA GLU A 201 27.17 -11.35 26.96
C GLU A 201 27.25 -10.04 26.20
N GLU A 202 28.37 -9.30 26.29
CA GLU A 202 28.55 -8.05 25.54
C GLU A 202 28.56 -8.29 24.02
N VAL A 203 29.28 -9.32 23.56
CA VAL A 203 29.31 -9.72 22.15
C VAL A 203 27.91 -10.09 21.67
N LEU A 204 27.18 -10.94 22.42
CA LEU A 204 25.83 -11.35 22.08
C LEU A 204 24.87 -10.16 22.05
N ASN A 205 24.92 -9.27 23.04
CA ASN A 205 24.07 -8.06 23.06
C ASN A 205 24.29 -7.16 21.84
N ARG A 206 25.53 -6.99 21.39
CA ARG A 206 25.84 -6.22 20.19
C ARG A 206 25.34 -6.91 18.92
N ILE A 207 25.48 -8.22 18.80
CA ILE A 207 24.98 -8.99 17.66
C ILE A 207 23.46 -8.94 17.62
N VAL A 208 22.77 -9.12 18.75
CA VAL A 208 21.32 -8.98 18.87
C VAL A 208 20.86 -7.57 18.48
N SER A 209 21.59 -6.54 18.94
CA SER A 209 21.29 -5.15 18.58
C SER A 209 21.45 -4.89 17.08
N LEU A 210 22.47 -5.47 16.43
CA LEU A 210 22.64 -5.41 14.97
C LEU A 210 21.48 -6.10 14.25
N GLU A 211 21.01 -7.25 14.74
CA GLU A 211 19.87 -7.94 14.13
C GLU A 211 18.57 -7.14 14.26
N LEU A 212 18.29 -6.59 15.44
CA LEU A 212 17.11 -5.76 15.69
C LEU A 212 17.15 -4.44 14.91
N SER A 213 18.32 -3.87 14.65
CA SER A 213 18.47 -2.63 13.87
C SER A 213 18.02 -2.77 12.42
N LYS A 214 17.92 -4.00 11.89
CA LYS A 214 17.40 -4.29 10.55
C LYS A 214 15.87 -4.14 10.47
N LEU A 215 15.18 -4.03 11.61
CA LEU A 215 13.74 -3.83 11.66
C LEU A 215 13.41 -2.35 11.48
N ASN A 216 12.56 -2.04 10.49
CA ASN A 216 12.08 -0.69 10.21
C ASN A 216 10.90 -0.28 11.12
N ILE A 217 10.90 -0.72 12.37
CA ILE A 217 9.78 -0.49 13.29
C ILE A 217 9.88 0.93 13.83
N THR A 218 8.89 1.76 13.50
CA THR A 218 8.70 3.05 14.14
C THR A 218 8.27 2.82 15.59
N HIS A 219 9.04 3.35 16.52
CA HIS A 219 8.97 3.09 17.95
C HIS A 219 7.56 3.26 18.53
N GLY A 220 7.04 2.18 19.10
CA GLY A 220 6.13 2.23 20.26
C GLY A 220 4.67 2.62 20.05
N LYS A 221 4.22 3.12 18.89
CA LYS A 221 2.81 3.48 18.69
C LYS A 221 1.92 2.24 18.60
N ASP A 222 0.95 2.12 19.51
CA ASP A 222 -0.14 1.16 19.36
C ASP A 222 -1.04 1.60 18.19
N LEU A 223 -1.14 0.78 17.14
CA LEU A 223 -1.96 1.06 15.96
C LEU A 223 -3.37 0.52 16.10
N ASN A 224 -3.63 -0.32 17.11
CA ASN A 224 -4.94 -0.90 17.35
C ASN A 224 -5.89 0.17 17.87
N LEU A 225 -6.94 0.49 17.13
CA LEU A 225 -7.96 1.44 17.57
C LEU A 225 -8.84 0.80 18.64
N LYS A 226 -8.86 1.39 19.83
CA LYS A 226 -9.88 1.11 20.84
C LYS A 226 -11.18 1.80 20.42
N GLY A 227 -12.32 1.11 20.56
CA GLY A 227 -13.62 1.67 20.17
C GLY A 227 -13.87 3.04 20.83
N GLY A 228 -13.82 4.12 20.04
CA GLY A 228 -13.99 5.50 20.50
C GLY A 228 -12.99 6.51 19.95
N ASP A 229 -11.86 6.08 19.42
CA ASP A 229 -10.72 6.95 19.04
C ASP A 229 -10.87 7.71 17.70
N ASP A 230 -11.97 7.54 16.98
CA ASP A 230 -12.18 8.16 15.65
C ASP A 230 -12.62 9.64 15.69
N ARG A 231 -12.68 10.26 16.87
CA ARG A 231 -13.18 11.65 17.03
C ARG A 231 -12.14 12.75 16.89
N SER A 232 -10.85 12.44 16.74
CA SER A 232 -9.76 13.42 16.77
C SER A 232 -9.21 13.90 15.42
N GLY A 233 -9.95 13.73 14.32
CA GLY A 233 -9.50 14.12 12.98
C GLY A 233 -10.36 15.17 12.29
N GLY A 234 -10.78 16.27 12.96
CA GLY A 234 -11.67 17.23 12.32
C GLY A 234 -11.78 18.62 12.95
N GLN A 235 -10.81 19.06 13.73
CA GLN A 235 -10.80 20.44 14.21
C GLN A 235 -9.90 21.29 13.31
N ARG A 236 -10.46 21.74 12.18
CA ARG A 236 -9.92 22.91 11.48
C ARG A 236 -10.23 24.11 12.36
N SER A 237 -9.21 24.60 13.04
CA SER A 237 -9.19 25.89 13.72
C SER A 237 -9.44 26.99 12.68
N TYR A 238 -10.68 27.45 12.59
CA TYR A 238 -10.97 28.76 12.03
C TYR A 238 -10.53 29.78 13.08
N GLY A 239 -9.37 30.37 12.89
CA GLY A 239 -8.90 31.51 13.65
C GLY A 239 -9.83 32.71 13.44
N GLY A 240 -10.79 32.88 14.34
CA GLY A 240 -11.56 34.11 14.47
C GLY A 240 -10.66 35.22 14.99
N ARG A 241 -10.32 36.16 14.12
CA ARG A 241 -9.78 37.48 14.56
C ARG A 241 -10.87 38.23 15.31
N GLY A 242 -10.76 38.25 16.61
CA GLY A 242 -11.48 39.17 17.47
C GLY A 242 -10.93 40.58 17.33
N GLY A 243 -11.71 41.47 16.74
CA GLY A 243 -11.51 42.91 16.84
C GLY A 243 -12.57 43.50 17.77
N SER A 244 -12.19 43.80 18.99
CA SER A 244 -12.96 44.63 19.89
C SER A 244 -12.77 46.09 19.52
N HIS A 245 -13.84 46.83 19.27
CA HIS A 245 -13.91 48.25 19.65
C HIS A 245 -15.37 48.64 19.89
N GLY A 246 -15.58 49.15 21.05
CA GLY A 246 -16.84 49.70 21.54
C GLY A 246 -17.09 51.12 21.03
N GLY A 247 -18.30 51.60 21.31
CA GLY A 247 -18.60 53.02 21.26
C GLY A 247 -19.88 53.39 20.56
N SER A 248 -21.01 53.33 21.23
CA SER A 248 -21.88 54.46 21.60
C SER A 248 -22.55 55.30 20.50
N ARG A 249 -23.89 55.28 20.58
CA ARG A 249 -24.88 56.35 20.40
C ARG A 249 -25.06 57.04 19.06
N GLY A 250 -26.30 57.06 18.62
CA GLY A 250 -26.91 58.29 18.16
C GLY A 250 -27.76 58.20 16.88
N ARG A 251 -29.05 58.16 17.10
CA ARG A 251 -30.17 58.91 16.46
C ARG A 251 -30.20 59.17 14.94
N ASP A 252 -31.34 58.72 14.45
CA ASP A 252 -32.31 59.45 13.63
C ASP A 252 -31.91 60.12 12.27
N THR A 253 -32.65 59.79 11.32
CA THR A 253 -33.57 60.49 10.43
C THR A 253 -33.50 60.05 8.97
N GLN A 254 -34.63 59.55 8.52
CA GLN A 254 -35.50 59.96 7.41
C GLN A 254 -34.94 60.27 6.01
N ARG A 255 -35.60 59.61 5.06
CA ARG A 255 -35.99 60.09 3.71
C ARG A 255 -34.83 60.18 2.68
N THR A 256 -34.99 59.78 1.44
CA THR A 256 -36.07 59.90 0.48
C THR A 256 -35.79 59.01 -0.76
N ARG A 257 -36.85 58.65 -1.42
CA ARG A 257 -36.94 58.10 -2.78
C ARG A 257 -36.23 58.97 -3.80
N THR A 258 -35.64 58.40 -4.86
CA THR A 258 -35.98 58.76 -6.26
C THR A 258 -35.56 57.68 -7.22
N ASP A 259 -36.52 57.37 -8.08
CA ASP A 259 -36.45 56.65 -9.35
C ASP A 259 -35.52 57.29 -10.36
N ARG A 260 -34.97 56.47 -11.28
CA ARG A 260 -34.97 56.67 -12.74
C ARG A 260 -34.10 55.61 -13.40
N SER A 261 -34.68 54.65 -14.08
CA SER A 261 -34.97 54.50 -15.53
C SER A 261 -33.84 54.96 -16.49
N GLY A 262 -33.50 54.03 -17.39
CA GLY A 262 -32.74 54.25 -18.64
C GLY A 262 -32.00 52.98 -19.06
N GLN A 263 -32.52 52.07 -19.79
CA GLN A 263 -32.72 51.90 -21.24
C GLN A 263 -31.48 52.12 -22.11
N GLY A 264 -31.08 51.12 -22.90
CA GLY A 264 -30.20 51.17 -24.06
C GLY A 264 -29.37 49.91 -24.21
N SER A 265 -29.75 48.94 -24.90
CA SER A 265 -29.95 48.55 -26.32
C SER A 265 -28.60 48.38 -27.10
N ARG A 266 -28.56 47.15 -27.70
CA ARG A 266 -27.91 46.79 -28.99
C ARG A 266 -26.40 46.67 -28.98
N SER A 267 -25.78 45.72 -29.59
CA SER A 267 -25.94 44.79 -30.71
C SER A 267 -24.57 44.27 -31.02
N GLY A 268 -24.39 43.06 -31.31
CA GLY A 268 -24.14 42.58 -32.63
C GLY A 268 -22.75 41.98 -32.81
N GLY A 269 -22.70 40.81 -33.39
CA GLY A 269 -21.59 40.44 -34.24
C GLY A 269 -20.96 39.08 -34.04
N ARG A 270 -21.57 38.05 -34.59
CA ARG A 270 -20.77 36.92 -35.15
C ARG A 270 -20.27 37.35 -36.53
N PRO A 271 -19.14 36.80 -37.01
CA PRO A 271 -19.27 35.88 -38.12
C PRO A 271 -18.41 34.62 -38.04
N SER A 272 -18.94 33.65 -38.70
CA SER A 272 -18.42 32.38 -39.15
C SER A 272 -17.46 32.55 -40.34
N SER A 273 -16.54 31.59 -40.54
CA SER A 273 -16.22 30.92 -41.81
C SER A 273 -14.90 30.16 -41.68
N SER A 274 -14.86 28.87 -41.79
CA SER A 274 -14.64 28.05 -42.99
C SER A 274 -13.21 28.03 -43.50
N GLY A 275 -12.64 26.82 -43.59
CA GLY A 275 -11.43 26.56 -44.35
C GLY A 275 -10.78 25.22 -44.09
N ARG A 276 -11.31 24.18 -44.74
CA ARG A 276 -10.55 22.99 -45.11
C ARG A 276 -9.97 23.25 -46.51
N PRO A 277 -8.79 22.73 -46.86
CA PRO A 277 -8.79 21.75 -47.91
C PRO A 277 -7.88 20.54 -47.67
N SER A 278 -8.25 19.53 -48.37
CA SER A 278 -7.86 18.19 -48.64
C SER A 278 -6.62 18.06 -49.53
N SER A 279 -6.19 16.79 -49.64
CA SER A 279 -5.38 16.14 -50.68
C SER A 279 -3.88 16.14 -50.41
N GLY A 280 -3.14 15.10 -50.60
CA GLY A 280 -3.23 13.85 -51.26
C GLY A 280 -1.84 13.25 -51.31
N GLY A 281 -1.73 11.97 -51.58
CA GLY A 281 -0.50 11.41 -52.14
C GLY A 281 0.08 10.18 -51.45
N ARG A 282 -0.38 9.03 -51.84
CA ARG A 282 0.44 7.79 -51.89
C ARG A 282 1.27 7.84 -53.18
N PRO A 283 2.46 7.22 -53.22
CA PRO A 283 2.55 5.97 -53.96
C PRO A 283 3.38 4.86 -53.29
N SER A 284 3.07 3.73 -53.73
CA SER A 284 3.43 2.33 -53.68
C SER A 284 4.85 1.99 -54.21
N SER A 285 5.16 0.72 -53.90
CA SER A 285 6.16 -0.20 -54.54
C SER A 285 7.52 -0.21 -53.86
N GLY A 286 8.15 -1.31 -53.54
CA GLY A 286 8.12 -2.67 -53.97
C GLY A 286 9.42 -3.28 -53.50
N GLY A 287 9.49 -4.59 -53.36
CA GLY A 287 10.77 -5.27 -53.32
C GLY A 287 11.00 -6.24 -52.19
N ARG A 288 10.55 -7.45 -52.38
CA ARG A 288 11.17 -8.67 -51.83
C ARG A 288 12.34 -9.04 -52.74
N PRO A 289 13.43 -9.65 -52.24
CA PRO A 289 13.61 -11.08 -52.55
C PRO A 289 14.16 -11.89 -51.37
N GLU A 290 13.77 -13.07 -51.38
CA GLU A 290 14.18 -14.46 -51.15
C GLU A 290 15.59 -14.80 -50.65
N SER A 291 15.52 -15.79 -49.74
CA SER A 291 16.32 -17.02 -49.66
C SER A 291 17.78 -16.98 -49.23
N GLY A 292 18.05 -17.84 -48.22
CA GLY A 292 19.40 -18.25 -47.85
C GLY A 292 19.39 -19.28 -46.69
N LYS A 293 19.07 -20.54 -47.00
CA LYS A 293 19.40 -21.72 -46.18
C LYS A 293 20.91 -21.89 -46.07
N ARG A 294 21.42 -22.24 -44.88
CA ARG A 294 22.50 -23.23 -44.61
C ARG A 294 22.66 -23.30 -43.07
N LYS A 295 22.38 -24.44 -42.51
CA LYS A 295 23.16 -25.59 -42.04
C LYS A 295 24.57 -25.24 -41.57
N PHE A 296 24.78 -25.26 -40.24
CA PHE A 296 25.60 -26.23 -39.50
C PHE A 296 25.15 -26.23 -38.07
#